data_efaf8aee5cf35b36eec5d749ecfbe6f0
#
_entry.id   efaf8aee5cf35b36eec5d749ecfbe6f0
#
_cell.length_a   1.000
_cell.length_b   1.000
_cell.length_c   1.000
_cell.angle_alpha   90.00
_cell.angle_beta   90.00
_cell.angle_gamma   90.00
#
_symmetry.space_group_name_H-M   'P 1'
#
loop_
_entity.id
_entity.type
_entity.pdbx_description
1 polymer ?
#
loop_
_entity_poly.entity_id
_entity_poly.type
_entity_poly.pdbx_seq_one_letter_code
_entity_poly.pdbx_strand_id
1 'polypeptide(L)'
;MNKKLEDFEDDKIILSGVINISPDSYYEKSIINNKKELSEKIGEFKEYDVDYIDVGAMSTKPVSIYGGQLIDKNTELKRLKKILPELIKLTEKNEILVSLDTQYSECAEYGLELGVDMVNDISGFKTDPKILELLLEYDCDVAIMATSELPGDICGMEKTIESLKSSLLMADKFGIQKNRIAIDPGFGGWQGRSEECDLDLLKNFDKLKLFKLPIFVGVSRKSTIKTLNGGKEPKDRLAGSLVLTNWLIEKGAKIIRTHDVKETRYAINVMNKLKKL
;
A
#
# COMPACT_ATOMS: atom_id res chain seq x y z
N MET A 1 -7.39 14.81 16.93
CA MET A 1 -6.98 13.39 16.98
C MET A 1 -7.09 12.86 15.57
N ASN A 2 -6.00 12.39 14.99
CA ASN A 2 -6.04 11.75 13.68
C ASN A 2 -6.72 10.38 13.82
N LYS A 3 -7.56 10.05 12.85
CA LYS A 3 -8.23 8.75 12.76
C LYS A 3 -7.20 7.65 12.52
N LYS A 4 -7.36 6.48 13.17
CA LYS A 4 -6.46 5.33 13.07
C LYS A 4 -7.16 4.12 12.47
N LEU A 5 -6.41 3.05 12.21
CA LEU A 5 -6.97 1.81 11.69
C LEU A 5 -8.11 1.26 12.55
N GLU A 6 -7.97 1.35 13.87
CA GLU A 6 -8.99 0.89 14.83
C GLU A 6 -10.26 1.73 14.85
N ASP A 7 -10.22 2.99 14.37
CA ASP A 7 -11.37 3.89 14.32
C ASP A 7 -12.28 3.65 13.11
N PHE A 8 -11.88 2.81 12.17
CA PHE A 8 -12.70 2.47 11.02
C PHE A 8 -13.68 1.35 11.38
N GLU A 9 -14.96 1.56 11.04
CA GLU A 9 -16.00 0.54 11.20
C GLU A 9 -15.60 -0.78 10.53
N ASP A 10 -15.97 -1.91 11.13
CA ASP A 10 -15.57 -3.25 10.70
C ASP A 10 -15.98 -3.57 9.26
N ASP A 11 -17.13 -3.07 8.80
CA ASP A 11 -17.64 -3.28 7.44
C ASP A 11 -17.16 -2.24 6.43
N LYS A 12 -16.54 -1.14 6.88
CA LYS A 12 -16.02 -0.12 5.98
C LYS A 12 -14.78 -0.61 5.24
N ILE A 13 -14.79 -0.53 3.90
CA ILE A 13 -13.59 -0.69 3.08
C ILE A 13 -12.82 0.63 3.05
N ILE A 14 -11.56 0.57 3.45
CA ILE A 14 -10.63 1.70 3.49
C ILE A 14 -10.01 1.85 2.10
N LEU A 15 -10.19 3.01 1.47
CA LEU A 15 -9.65 3.31 0.15
C LEU A 15 -8.36 4.12 0.28
N SER A 16 -7.25 3.56 -0.25
CA SER A 16 -5.94 4.19 -0.28
C SER A 16 -5.56 4.58 -1.72
N GLY A 17 -5.49 5.88 -1.99
CA GLY A 17 -5.10 6.41 -3.29
C GLY A 17 -3.58 6.56 -3.41
N VAL A 18 -3.01 6.19 -4.55
CA VAL A 18 -1.55 6.24 -4.79
C VAL A 18 -1.10 7.58 -5.32
N ILE A 19 -0.08 8.17 -4.69
CA ILE A 19 0.72 9.27 -5.23
C ILE A 19 2.17 8.84 -5.34
N ASN A 20 2.73 8.86 -6.55
CA ASN A 20 4.13 8.60 -6.79
C ASN A 20 4.87 9.91 -7.07
N ILE A 21 5.91 10.18 -6.28
CA ILE A 21 6.80 11.32 -6.49
C ILE A 21 8.15 10.90 -7.10
N SER A 22 8.20 9.66 -7.60
CA SER A 22 9.32 9.12 -8.38
C SER A 22 9.07 9.35 -9.87
N PRO A 23 10.05 9.85 -10.64
CA PRO A 23 9.93 9.97 -12.09
C PRO A 23 9.76 8.63 -12.80
N ASP A 24 10.10 7.53 -12.12
CA ASP A 24 10.10 6.16 -12.66
C ASP A 24 8.87 5.35 -12.26
N SER A 25 7.74 5.97 -11.92
CA SER A 25 6.54 5.26 -11.47
C SER A 25 6.00 4.29 -12.51
N TYR A 26 5.35 3.21 -12.03
CA TYR A 26 4.72 2.17 -12.84
C TYR A 26 3.56 2.68 -13.71
N TYR A 27 2.85 3.71 -13.26
CA TYR A 27 1.72 4.32 -13.94
C TYR A 27 1.89 5.85 -13.98
N GLU A 28 2.13 6.39 -15.18
CA GLU A 28 2.48 7.81 -15.41
C GLU A 28 1.46 8.79 -14.79
N LYS A 29 0.17 8.46 -14.81
CA LYS A 29 -0.89 9.33 -14.24
C LYS A 29 -0.84 9.46 -12.70
N SER A 30 -0.03 8.65 -12.01
CA SER A 30 0.19 8.76 -10.56
C SER A 30 1.40 9.60 -10.19
N ILE A 31 2.18 10.06 -11.19
CA ILE A 31 3.38 10.88 -10.97
C ILE A 31 2.95 12.33 -10.77
N ILE A 32 3.44 12.93 -9.69
CA ILE A 32 3.22 14.34 -9.36
C ILE A 32 4.53 15.10 -9.52
N ASN A 33 4.54 16.11 -10.38
CA ASN A 33 5.73 16.89 -10.70
C ASN A 33 5.73 18.30 -10.09
N ASN A 34 4.56 18.80 -9.71
CA ASN A 34 4.41 20.15 -9.17
C ASN A 34 3.21 20.29 -8.24
N LYS A 35 3.16 21.42 -7.50
CA LYS A 35 2.15 21.71 -6.49
C LYS A 35 0.72 21.80 -7.05
N LYS A 36 0.56 22.24 -8.29
CA LYS A 36 -0.76 22.36 -8.93
C LYS A 36 -1.35 20.97 -9.17
N GLU A 37 -0.58 20.08 -9.79
CA GLU A 37 -0.97 18.67 -10.01
C GLU A 37 -1.29 17.98 -8.68
N LEU A 38 -0.49 18.25 -7.63
CA LEU A 38 -0.73 17.72 -6.29
C LEU A 38 -2.09 18.17 -5.74
N SER A 39 -2.38 19.46 -5.82
CA SER A 39 -3.64 20.02 -5.32
C SER A 39 -4.87 19.48 -6.09
N GLU A 40 -4.76 19.36 -7.41
CA GLU A 40 -5.81 18.77 -8.26
C GLU A 40 -6.03 17.29 -7.90
N LYS A 41 -4.96 16.54 -7.68
CA LYS A 41 -5.05 15.12 -7.30
C LYS A 41 -5.65 14.90 -5.92
N ILE A 42 -5.28 15.73 -4.94
CA ILE A 42 -5.88 15.67 -3.59
C ILE A 42 -7.37 16.08 -3.65
N GLY A 43 -7.74 17.06 -4.48
CA GLY A 43 -9.13 17.41 -4.73
C GLY A 43 -9.95 16.26 -5.31
N GLU A 44 -9.39 15.52 -6.28
CA GLU A 44 -10.00 14.28 -6.81
C GLU A 44 -10.17 13.24 -5.69
N PHE A 45 -9.14 13.04 -4.85
CA PHE A 45 -9.21 12.07 -3.76
C PHE A 45 -10.28 12.42 -2.73
N LYS A 46 -10.45 13.69 -2.41
CA LYS A 46 -11.55 14.17 -1.53
C LYS A 46 -12.93 13.92 -2.16
N GLU A 47 -13.08 14.17 -3.47
CA GLU A 47 -14.34 13.93 -4.20
C GLU A 47 -14.78 12.46 -4.13
N TYR A 48 -13.82 11.53 -4.12
CA TYR A 48 -14.12 10.08 -4.09
C TYR A 48 -13.92 9.44 -2.71
N ASP A 49 -13.98 10.21 -1.63
CA ASP A 49 -13.89 9.72 -0.24
C ASP A 49 -12.68 8.80 -0.01
N VAL A 50 -11.51 9.19 -0.49
CA VAL A 50 -10.25 8.47 -0.21
C VAL A 50 -9.93 8.64 1.27
N ASP A 51 -9.66 7.54 1.96
CA ASP A 51 -9.35 7.53 3.39
C ASP A 51 -7.86 7.79 3.65
N TYR A 52 -6.98 7.18 2.84
CA TYR A 52 -5.52 7.36 2.90
C TYR A 52 -4.96 7.77 1.54
N ILE A 53 -3.96 8.61 1.56
CA ILE A 53 -3.04 8.79 0.43
C ILE A 53 -1.77 8.04 0.73
N ASP A 54 -1.44 7.03 -0.09
CA ASP A 54 -0.18 6.30 0.01
C ASP A 54 0.84 6.94 -0.91
N VAL A 55 1.81 7.64 -0.32
CA VAL A 55 2.85 8.38 -1.05
C VAL A 55 4.16 7.63 -1.05
N GLY A 56 4.70 7.37 -2.25
CA GLY A 56 5.99 6.72 -2.43
C GLY A 56 6.96 7.53 -3.28
N ALA A 57 8.21 7.61 -2.85
CA ALA A 57 9.29 8.28 -3.58
C ALA A 57 10.19 7.29 -4.31
N MET A 58 10.00 5.99 -4.07
CA MET A 58 10.71 4.89 -4.71
C MET A 58 9.76 4.16 -5.66
N SER A 59 10.25 3.80 -6.85
CA SER A 59 9.52 2.90 -7.75
C SER A 59 9.87 1.45 -7.43
N THR A 60 8.89 0.65 -7.05
CA THR A 60 9.04 -0.80 -6.85
C THR A 60 8.86 -1.59 -8.15
N LYS A 61 9.01 -0.94 -9.32
CA LYS A 61 8.99 -1.61 -10.62
C LYS A 61 10.07 -2.68 -10.68
N PRO A 62 9.76 -3.90 -11.17
CA PRO A 62 10.79 -4.87 -11.48
C PRO A 62 11.80 -4.28 -12.48
N VAL A 63 13.08 -4.24 -12.09
CA VAL A 63 14.19 -3.70 -12.92
C VAL A 63 14.22 -4.40 -14.29
N SER A 64 14.01 -5.71 -14.30
CA SER A 64 14.06 -6.54 -15.51
C SER A 64 12.91 -6.32 -16.49
N ILE A 65 11.77 -5.82 -16.04
CA ILE A 65 10.56 -5.70 -16.88
C ILE A 65 10.25 -4.25 -17.23
N TYR A 66 10.52 -3.31 -16.33
CA TYR A 66 10.09 -1.91 -16.45
C TYR A 66 11.20 -0.89 -16.16
N GLY A 67 12.47 -1.31 -16.00
CA GLY A 67 13.59 -0.41 -15.76
C GLY A 67 13.58 0.32 -14.42
N GLY A 68 12.83 -0.20 -13.43
CA GLY A 68 12.82 0.37 -12.09
C GLY A 68 14.18 0.23 -11.40
N GLN A 69 14.57 1.21 -10.59
CA GLN A 69 15.76 1.14 -9.75
C GLN A 69 15.34 1.25 -8.29
N LEU A 70 15.83 0.33 -7.46
CA LEU A 70 15.84 0.57 -6.02
C LEU A 70 16.77 1.76 -5.78
N ILE A 71 16.23 2.83 -5.23
CA ILE A 71 17.00 4.00 -4.86
C ILE A 71 17.50 3.87 -3.43
N ASP A 72 18.65 4.48 -3.15
CA ASP A 72 19.15 4.59 -1.79
C ASP A 72 18.30 5.57 -0.95
N LYS A 73 18.38 5.43 0.37
CA LYS A 73 17.63 6.24 1.33
C LYS A 73 17.82 7.75 1.18
N ASN A 74 19.02 8.21 0.79
CA ASN A 74 19.29 9.63 0.64
C ASN A 74 18.57 10.22 -0.58
N THR A 75 18.50 9.45 -1.66
CA THR A 75 17.75 9.82 -2.87
C THR A 75 16.25 9.85 -2.56
N GLU A 76 15.74 8.88 -1.83
CA GLU A 76 14.34 8.84 -1.38
C GLU A 76 14.02 10.05 -0.51
N LEU A 77 14.78 10.27 0.55
CA LEU A 77 14.61 11.39 1.46
C LEU A 77 14.65 12.76 0.75
N LYS A 78 15.56 12.91 -0.22
CA LYS A 78 15.63 14.12 -1.03
C LYS A 78 14.37 14.36 -1.88
N ARG A 79 13.76 13.31 -2.39
CA ARG A 79 12.47 13.38 -3.12
C ARG A 79 11.34 13.75 -2.19
N LEU A 80 11.25 13.09 -1.02
CA LEU A 80 10.24 13.36 0.01
C LEU A 80 10.28 14.81 0.48
N LYS A 81 11.45 15.35 0.78
CA LYS A 81 11.63 16.74 1.23
C LYS A 81 11.06 17.79 0.28
N LYS A 82 10.92 17.48 -1.01
CA LYS A 82 10.38 18.42 -2.01
C LYS A 82 8.85 18.50 -2.01
N ILE A 83 8.15 17.40 -1.71
CA ILE A 83 6.72 17.27 -1.97
C ILE A 83 5.93 17.02 -0.68
N LEU A 84 6.48 16.21 0.24
CA LEU A 84 5.75 15.75 1.43
C LEU A 84 5.23 16.90 2.31
N PRO A 85 5.98 17.99 2.58
CA PRO A 85 5.47 19.09 3.41
C PRO A 85 4.21 19.76 2.82
N GLU A 86 4.15 19.92 1.49
CA GLU A 86 2.98 20.48 0.84
C GLU A 86 1.83 19.48 0.79
N LEU A 87 2.14 18.19 0.60
CA LEU A 87 1.15 17.11 0.62
C LEU A 87 0.45 17.07 1.98
N ILE A 88 1.19 17.00 3.09
CA ILE A 88 0.63 16.98 4.45
C ILE A 88 -0.30 18.16 4.69
N LYS A 89 0.15 19.39 4.36
CA LYS A 89 -0.68 20.59 4.51
C LYS A 89 -1.99 20.52 3.74
N LEU A 90 -1.98 19.95 2.54
CA LEU A 90 -3.18 19.81 1.71
C LEU A 90 -4.09 18.68 2.21
N THR A 91 -3.53 17.59 2.71
CA THR A 91 -4.29 16.45 3.24
C THR A 91 -4.96 16.78 4.56
N GLU A 92 -4.30 17.49 5.46
CA GLU A 92 -4.91 18.01 6.70
C GLU A 92 -6.13 18.86 6.41
N LYS A 93 -6.03 19.80 5.45
CA LYS A 93 -7.14 20.65 5.04
C LYS A 93 -8.34 19.86 4.49
N ASN A 94 -8.09 18.69 3.89
CA ASN A 94 -9.10 17.85 3.27
C ASN A 94 -9.51 16.66 4.15
N GLU A 95 -8.95 16.52 5.36
CA GLU A 95 -9.23 15.42 6.30
C GLU A 95 -8.93 14.03 5.70
N ILE A 96 -7.83 13.92 4.93
CA ILE A 96 -7.36 12.68 4.34
C ILE A 96 -6.08 12.27 5.07
N LEU A 97 -5.98 11.02 5.51
CA LEU A 97 -4.81 10.47 6.18
C LEU A 97 -3.68 10.20 5.19
N VAL A 98 -2.44 10.19 5.67
CA VAL A 98 -1.25 9.96 4.84
C VAL A 98 -0.54 8.69 5.27
N SER A 99 -0.32 7.79 4.31
CA SER A 99 0.55 6.63 4.41
C SER A 99 1.84 6.90 3.65
N LEU A 100 2.99 6.62 4.23
CA LEU A 100 4.29 6.77 3.59
C LEU A 100 4.85 5.40 3.21
N ASP A 101 4.95 5.13 1.90
CA ASP A 101 5.53 3.90 1.32
C ASP A 101 7.07 4.02 1.37
N THR A 102 7.67 3.48 2.43
CA THR A 102 9.12 3.46 2.65
C THR A 102 9.55 2.26 3.50
N GLN A 103 10.78 1.80 3.27
CA GLN A 103 11.44 0.75 4.06
C GLN A 103 12.67 1.27 4.84
N TYR A 104 12.87 2.59 4.87
CA TYR A 104 14.01 3.23 5.54
C TYR A 104 13.56 4.08 6.72
N SER A 105 14.16 3.85 7.88
CA SER A 105 13.81 4.57 9.12
C SER A 105 13.97 6.09 9.00
N GLU A 106 15.05 6.58 8.37
CA GLU A 106 15.24 8.03 8.22
C GLU A 106 14.16 8.71 7.34
N CYS A 107 13.62 7.97 6.35
CA CYS A 107 12.50 8.46 5.54
C CYS A 107 11.19 8.43 6.33
N ALA A 108 10.97 7.34 7.09
CA ALA A 108 9.82 7.20 7.99
C ALA A 108 9.81 8.28 9.06
N GLU A 109 10.93 8.49 9.77
CA GLU A 109 11.10 9.53 10.79
C GLU A 109 10.75 10.92 10.25
N TYR A 110 11.33 11.29 9.11
CA TYR A 110 11.03 12.57 8.46
C TYR A 110 9.53 12.73 8.14
N GLY A 111 8.87 11.65 7.68
CA GLY A 111 7.43 11.66 7.42
C GLY A 111 6.61 11.80 8.70
N LEU A 112 6.96 11.06 9.75
CA LEU A 112 6.29 11.08 11.06
C LEU A 112 6.42 12.44 11.75
N GLU A 113 7.60 13.08 11.67
CA GLU A 113 7.79 14.46 12.14
C GLU A 113 6.86 15.47 11.45
N LEU A 114 6.48 15.21 10.18
CA LEU A 114 5.54 16.04 9.43
C LEU A 114 4.08 15.68 9.66
N GLY A 115 3.76 14.59 10.37
CA GLY A 115 2.40 14.17 10.68
C GLY A 115 1.85 13.08 9.74
N VAL A 116 2.70 12.22 9.19
CA VAL A 116 2.26 10.99 8.52
C VAL A 116 1.53 10.08 9.51
N ASP A 117 0.41 9.50 9.10
CA ASP A 117 -0.47 8.70 9.95
C ASP A 117 -0.14 7.20 9.91
N MET A 118 0.47 6.71 8.82
CA MET A 118 0.84 5.30 8.64
C MET A 118 2.18 5.17 7.92
N VAL A 119 3.00 4.20 8.32
CA VAL A 119 4.16 3.73 7.54
C VAL A 119 3.74 2.48 6.77
N ASN A 120 3.92 2.48 5.44
CA ASN A 120 3.72 1.29 4.59
C ASN A 120 5.10 0.69 4.30
N ASP A 121 5.50 -0.29 5.12
CA ASP A 121 6.82 -0.94 5.02
C ASP A 121 6.74 -2.23 4.21
N ILE A 122 7.13 -2.14 2.95
CA ILE A 122 7.19 -3.28 2.03
C ILE A 122 8.27 -4.32 2.38
N SER A 123 9.15 -4.02 3.33
CA SER A 123 10.16 -4.97 3.81
C SER A 123 9.70 -5.79 5.03
N GLY A 124 8.62 -5.38 5.69
CA GLY A 124 8.14 -6.01 6.91
C GLY A 124 9.20 -6.00 8.03
N PHE A 125 9.85 -4.85 8.23
CA PHE A 125 10.92 -4.56 9.20
C PHE A 125 12.28 -5.21 8.91
N LYS A 126 12.50 -5.81 7.72
CA LYS A 126 13.74 -6.56 7.44
C LYS A 126 14.84 -5.69 6.84
N THR A 127 14.49 -4.67 6.05
CA THR A 127 15.48 -3.75 5.49
C THR A 127 16.03 -2.81 6.57
N ASP A 128 15.17 -2.24 7.39
CA ASP A 128 15.58 -1.33 8.47
C ASP A 128 14.70 -1.52 9.72
N PRO A 129 15.13 -2.41 10.64
CA PRO A 129 14.38 -2.68 11.87
C PRO A 129 14.20 -1.48 12.81
N LYS A 130 14.93 -0.37 12.60
CA LYS A 130 14.76 0.87 13.37
C LYS A 130 13.37 1.50 13.20
N ILE A 131 12.63 1.13 12.14
CA ILE A 131 11.22 1.50 11.99
C ILE A 131 10.41 1.09 13.23
N LEU A 132 10.74 -0.04 13.88
CA LEU A 132 10.07 -0.48 15.10
C LEU A 132 10.27 0.51 16.28
N GLU A 133 11.43 1.14 16.39
CA GLU A 133 11.71 2.16 17.41
C GLU A 133 10.83 3.40 17.17
N LEU A 134 10.70 3.83 15.91
CA LEU A 134 9.82 4.95 15.54
C LEU A 134 8.35 4.66 15.84
N LEU A 135 7.88 3.41 15.65
CA LEU A 135 6.51 3.03 15.99
C LEU A 135 6.22 3.05 17.49
N LEU A 136 7.26 3.04 18.36
CA LEU A 136 7.09 3.26 19.80
C LEU A 136 7.05 4.75 20.14
N GLU A 137 7.84 5.55 19.43
CA GLU A 137 7.98 6.99 19.67
C GLU A 137 6.80 7.78 19.11
N TYR A 138 6.33 7.38 17.91
CA TYR A 138 5.23 8.04 17.20
C TYR A 138 3.95 7.20 17.28
N ASP A 139 2.84 7.87 17.51
CA ASP A 139 1.51 7.25 17.53
C ASP A 139 0.97 7.14 16.09
N CYS A 140 1.52 6.22 15.29
CA CYS A 140 1.14 5.97 13.88
C CYS A 140 0.80 4.49 13.65
N ASP A 141 0.07 4.23 12.58
CA ASP A 141 -0.21 2.87 12.11
C ASP A 141 0.94 2.32 11.24
N VAL A 142 0.92 1.03 10.96
CA VAL A 142 1.87 0.41 10.03
C VAL A 142 1.22 -0.67 9.17
N ALA A 143 1.50 -0.64 7.87
CA ALA A 143 1.23 -1.76 6.97
C ALA A 143 2.55 -2.51 6.73
N ILE A 144 2.56 -3.83 6.95
CA ILE A 144 3.74 -4.66 6.77
C ILE A 144 3.53 -5.68 5.66
N MET A 145 4.42 -5.68 4.67
CA MET A 145 4.35 -6.66 3.59
C MET A 145 5.16 -7.92 3.91
N ALA A 146 4.65 -9.05 3.44
CA ALA A 146 5.36 -10.32 3.50
C ALA A 146 6.66 -10.26 2.68
N THR A 147 7.80 -10.31 3.35
CA THR A 147 9.14 -10.23 2.77
C THR A 147 10.08 -11.15 3.56
N SER A 148 11.03 -11.82 2.91
CA SER A 148 12.07 -12.60 3.56
C SER A 148 13.34 -11.77 3.75
N GLU A 149 14.02 -11.46 2.67
CA GLU A 149 15.24 -10.62 2.65
C GLU A 149 15.03 -9.36 1.82
N LEU A 150 14.38 -9.50 0.66
CA LEU A 150 14.12 -8.40 -0.27
C LEU A 150 12.63 -8.31 -0.60
N PRO A 151 12.06 -7.11 -0.72
CA PRO A 151 10.65 -6.94 -1.06
C PRO A 151 10.23 -7.76 -2.29
N GLY A 152 9.20 -8.61 -2.09
CA GLY A 152 8.64 -9.46 -3.15
C GLY A 152 9.37 -10.78 -3.41
N ASP A 153 10.34 -11.18 -2.62
CA ASP A 153 11.09 -12.43 -2.76
C ASP A 153 10.31 -13.69 -2.33
N ILE A 154 9.17 -13.52 -1.71
CA ILE A 154 8.33 -14.61 -1.22
C ILE A 154 7.40 -15.13 -2.32
N CYS A 155 7.31 -16.45 -2.44
CA CYS A 155 6.40 -17.14 -3.35
C CYS A 155 5.52 -18.14 -2.59
N GLY A 156 4.20 -17.97 -2.74
CA GLY A 156 3.19 -18.87 -2.18
C GLY A 156 2.71 -18.49 -0.78
N MET A 157 1.47 -18.90 -0.48
CA MET A 157 0.75 -18.50 0.74
C MET A 157 1.41 -19.00 2.02
N GLU A 158 1.98 -20.18 2.03
CA GLU A 158 2.60 -20.73 3.24
C GLU A 158 3.80 -19.89 3.68
N LYS A 159 4.71 -19.56 2.76
CA LYS A 159 5.86 -18.68 3.04
C LYS A 159 5.41 -17.25 3.38
N THR A 160 4.34 -16.77 2.75
CA THR A 160 3.72 -15.48 3.08
C THR A 160 3.26 -15.45 4.53
N ILE A 161 2.57 -16.50 4.98
CA ILE A 161 2.11 -16.61 6.38
C ILE A 161 3.31 -16.70 7.34
N GLU A 162 4.34 -17.47 7.01
CA GLU A 162 5.56 -17.59 7.84
C GLU A 162 6.26 -16.24 7.98
N SER A 163 6.41 -15.52 6.89
CA SER A 163 7.03 -14.19 6.90
C SER A 163 6.23 -13.18 7.73
N LEU A 164 4.92 -13.10 7.53
CA LEU A 164 4.05 -12.22 8.31
C LEU A 164 4.09 -12.58 9.81
N LYS A 165 4.10 -13.86 10.17
CA LYS A 165 4.29 -14.30 11.57
C LYS A 165 5.61 -13.80 12.13
N SER A 166 6.70 -13.88 11.36
CA SER A 166 8.01 -13.40 11.78
C SER A 166 7.99 -11.90 12.05
N SER A 167 7.43 -11.09 11.12
CA SER A 167 7.31 -9.64 11.29
C SER A 167 6.41 -9.26 12.47
N LEU A 168 5.30 -9.96 12.65
CA LEU A 168 4.39 -9.74 13.79
C LEU A 168 5.04 -10.11 15.14
N LEU A 169 5.88 -11.16 15.15
CA LEU A 169 6.66 -11.51 16.35
C LEU A 169 7.71 -10.44 16.68
N MET A 170 8.32 -9.80 15.67
CA MET A 170 9.21 -8.65 15.89
C MET A 170 8.42 -7.49 16.50
N ALA A 171 7.29 -7.12 15.91
CA ALA A 171 6.44 -6.06 16.44
C ALA A 171 5.98 -6.32 17.89
N ASP A 172 5.55 -7.54 18.19
CA ASP A 172 5.12 -7.96 19.53
C ASP A 172 6.26 -7.85 20.58
N LYS A 173 7.47 -8.29 20.22
CA LYS A 173 8.66 -8.16 21.08
C LYS A 173 9.03 -6.69 21.38
N PHE A 174 8.77 -5.78 20.46
CA PHE A 174 8.93 -4.35 20.67
C PHE A 174 7.74 -3.70 21.38
N GLY A 175 6.63 -4.42 21.60
CA GLY A 175 5.45 -3.89 22.27
C GLY A 175 4.51 -3.10 21.37
N ILE A 176 4.61 -3.26 20.04
CA ILE A 176 3.70 -2.61 19.08
C ILE A 176 2.32 -3.26 19.16
N GLN A 177 1.29 -2.46 19.36
CA GLN A 177 -0.08 -2.93 19.50
C GLN A 177 -0.63 -3.44 18.17
N LYS A 178 -1.34 -4.59 18.19
CA LYS A 178 -1.86 -5.25 16.99
C LYS A 178 -2.91 -4.43 16.26
N ASN A 179 -3.70 -3.61 16.95
CA ASN A 179 -4.71 -2.73 16.37
C ASN A 179 -4.12 -1.62 15.48
N ARG A 180 -2.81 -1.39 15.56
CA ARG A 180 -2.04 -0.46 14.73
C ARG A 180 -1.44 -1.11 13.46
N ILE A 181 -1.63 -2.42 13.25
CA ILE A 181 -0.93 -3.17 12.19
C ILE A 181 -1.91 -3.65 11.13
N ALA A 182 -1.62 -3.35 9.87
CA ALA A 182 -2.19 -4.02 8.69
C ALA A 182 -1.16 -4.95 8.05
N ILE A 183 -1.62 -6.02 7.39
CA ILE A 183 -0.77 -7.00 6.72
C ILE A 183 -0.99 -6.99 5.21
N ASP A 184 0.09 -7.04 4.41
CA ASP A 184 0.06 -7.13 2.95
C ASP A 184 0.70 -8.44 2.48
N PRO A 185 0.01 -9.29 1.72
CA PRO A 185 0.60 -10.51 1.16
C PRO A 185 1.62 -10.25 0.03
N GLY A 186 1.72 -9.02 -0.49
CA GLY A 186 2.72 -8.63 -1.46
C GLY A 186 2.39 -9.06 -2.90
N PHE A 187 1.18 -8.83 -3.41
CA PHE A 187 0.85 -9.05 -4.83
C PHE A 187 1.71 -8.25 -5.78
N GLY A 188 2.00 -8.84 -6.95
CA GLY A 188 2.64 -8.15 -8.07
C GLY A 188 3.84 -8.88 -8.65
N GLY A 189 4.27 -8.46 -9.84
CA GLY A 189 5.43 -9.02 -10.53
C GLY A 189 6.73 -8.47 -9.98
N TRP A 190 7.15 -9.00 -8.87
CA TRP A 190 8.45 -8.73 -8.29
C TRP A 190 9.58 -9.39 -9.07
N GLN A 191 10.79 -8.88 -8.98
CA GLN A 191 11.94 -9.45 -9.68
C GLN A 191 12.20 -10.89 -9.24
N GLY A 192 12.33 -11.79 -10.22
CA GLY A 192 12.60 -13.23 -9.95
C GLY A 192 11.38 -14.03 -9.49
N ARG A 193 10.20 -13.41 -9.38
CA ARG A 193 8.95 -14.05 -8.94
C ARG A 193 8.13 -14.51 -10.15
N SER A 194 7.67 -15.77 -10.12
CA SER A 194 6.80 -16.31 -11.18
C SER A 194 5.33 -15.90 -11.01
N GLU A 195 4.55 -16.04 -12.07
CA GLU A 195 3.11 -15.74 -12.06
C GLU A 195 2.33 -16.67 -11.13
N GLU A 196 2.78 -17.92 -10.96
CA GLU A 196 2.19 -18.91 -10.07
C GLU A 196 2.16 -18.46 -8.61
N CYS A 197 3.12 -17.62 -8.21
CA CYS A 197 3.17 -17.08 -6.85
C CYS A 197 1.93 -16.25 -6.52
N ASP A 198 1.52 -15.38 -7.44
CA ASP A 198 0.30 -14.58 -7.27
C ASP A 198 -0.97 -15.43 -7.37
N LEU A 199 -0.99 -16.45 -8.25
CA LEU A 199 -2.12 -17.37 -8.37
C LEU A 199 -2.31 -18.19 -7.08
N ASP A 200 -1.23 -18.63 -6.45
CA ASP A 200 -1.30 -19.33 -5.16
C ASP A 200 -1.80 -18.41 -4.03
N LEU A 201 -1.34 -17.15 -3.99
CA LEU A 201 -1.86 -16.17 -3.05
C LEU A 201 -3.37 -15.94 -3.24
N LEU A 202 -3.84 -15.82 -4.47
CA LEU A 202 -5.26 -15.66 -4.77
C LEU A 202 -6.05 -16.88 -4.31
N LYS A 203 -5.64 -18.08 -4.72
CA LYS A 203 -6.30 -19.34 -4.36
C LYS A 203 -6.47 -19.52 -2.85
N ASN A 204 -5.49 -19.09 -2.08
CA ASN A 204 -5.40 -19.32 -0.64
C ASN A 204 -5.65 -18.06 0.20
N PHE A 205 -6.17 -16.96 -0.38
CA PHE A 205 -6.27 -15.64 0.25
C PHE A 205 -7.02 -15.67 1.60
N ASP A 206 -8.06 -16.48 1.71
CA ASP A 206 -8.83 -16.65 2.95
C ASP A 206 -7.99 -17.07 4.16
N LYS A 207 -6.83 -17.72 3.95
CA LYS A 207 -5.92 -18.12 5.03
C LYS A 207 -5.35 -16.94 5.80
N LEU A 208 -5.29 -15.74 5.20
CA LEU A 208 -4.81 -14.52 5.88
C LEU A 208 -5.73 -14.08 7.03
N LYS A 209 -6.99 -14.49 7.01
CA LYS A 209 -7.94 -14.22 8.11
C LYS A 209 -7.49 -14.79 9.47
N LEU A 210 -6.56 -15.76 9.47
CA LEU A 210 -5.97 -16.32 10.68
C LEU A 210 -5.30 -15.26 11.58
N PHE A 211 -4.81 -14.17 10.99
CA PHE A 211 -4.14 -13.10 11.72
C PHE A 211 -5.11 -12.18 12.47
N LYS A 212 -6.39 -12.14 12.05
CA LYS A 212 -7.40 -11.22 12.60
C LYS A 212 -6.97 -9.75 12.57
N LEU A 213 -6.24 -9.36 11.51
CA LEU A 213 -5.73 -8.02 11.25
C LEU A 213 -6.31 -7.50 9.93
N PRO A 214 -6.38 -6.18 9.74
CA PRO A 214 -6.72 -5.59 8.45
C PRO A 214 -5.77 -6.09 7.35
N ILE A 215 -6.35 -6.60 6.24
CA ILE A 215 -5.56 -7.06 5.10
C ILE A 215 -5.49 -5.91 4.10
N PHE A 216 -4.27 -5.44 3.86
CA PHE A 216 -3.93 -4.42 2.87
C PHE A 216 -3.62 -5.08 1.53
N VAL A 217 -4.22 -4.60 0.44
CA VAL A 217 -3.95 -5.13 -0.90
C VAL A 217 -3.75 -4.03 -1.92
N GLY A 218 -2.73 -4.18 -2.76
CA GLY A 218 -2.45 -3.29 -3.88
C GLY A 218 -2.31 -4.08 -5.18
N VAL A 219 -3.43 -4.39 -5.85
CA VAL A 219 -3.44 -5.13 -7.13
C VAL A 219 -3.64 -4.25 -8.35
N SER A 220 -3.93 -2.95 -8.13
CA SER A 220 -4.24 -2.00 -9.20
C SER A 220 -3.18 -1.97 -10.28
N ARG A 221 -3.57 -2.35 -11.50
CA ARG A 221 -2.77 -2.35 -12.73
C ARG A 221 -1.50 -3.21 -12.70
N LYS A 222 -1.32 -4.03 -11.65
CA LYS A 222 -0.13 -4.90 -11.49
C LYS A 222 -0.12 -6.08 -12.49
N SER A 223 1.02 -6.74 -12.59
CA SER A 223 1.23 -7.91 -13.47
C SER A 223 0.31 -9.09 -13.14
N THR A 224 -0.15 -9.24 -11.91
CA THR A 224 -1.19 -10.19 -11.52
C THR A 224 -2.41 -10.12 -12.47
N ILE A 225 -2.81 -8.90 -12.85
CA ILE A 225 -3.92 -8.69 -13.80
C ILE A 225 -3.54 -9.19 -15.21
N LYS A 226 -2.29 -8.94 -15.65
CA LYS A 226 -1.80 -9.45 -16.92
C LYS A 226 -1.92 -10.97 -17.00
N THR A 227 -1.51 -11.66 -15.93
CA THR A 227 -1.60 -13.11 -15.81
C THR A 227 -3.05 -13.62 -15.95
N LEU A 228 -4.00 -12.91 -15.36
CA LEU A 228 -5.41 -13.33 -15.34
C LEU A 228 -6.17 -13.03 -16.64
N ASN A 229 -5.89 -11.93 -17.34
CA ASN A 229 -6.70 -11.46 -18.47
C ASN A 229 -5.91 -11.11 -19.74
N GLY A 230 -4.57 -11.29 -19.75
CA GLY A 230 -3.72 -10.99 -20.90
C GLY A 230 -3.47 -9.52 -21.18
N GLY A 231 -3.92 -8.59 -20.34
CA GLY A 231 -3.70 -7.14 -20.48
C GLY A 231 -2.22 -6.79 -20.46
N LYS A 232 -1.62 -6.51 -21.65
CA LYS A 232 -0.17 -6.32 -21.80
C LYS A 232 0.32 -5.08 -21.07
N GLU A 233 -0.32 -3.93 -21.33
CA GLU A 233 0.07 -2.64 -20.76
C GLU A 233 -0.73 -2.31 -19.51
N PRO A 234 -0.14 -1.58 -18.54
CA PRO A 234 -0.85 -1.17 -17.31
C PRO A 234 -2.16 -0.42 -17.59
N LYS A 235 -2.22 0.40 -18.67
CA LYS A 235 -3.44 1.12 -19.08
C LYS A 235 -4.62 0.22 -19.42
N ASP A 236 -4.35 -1.01 -19.90
CA ASP A 236 -5.37 -1.97 -20.33
C ASP A 236 -5.91 -2.84 -19.18
N ARG A 237 -5.40 -2.63 -17.95
CA ARG A 237 -5.69 -3.49 -16.80
C ARG A 237 -6.77 -2.98 -15.86
N LEU A 238 -7.45 -1.86 -16.18
CA LEU A 238 -8.44 -1.24 -15.28
C LEU A 238 -9.58 -2.21 -14.94
N ALA A 239 -10.25 -2.75 -15.94
CA ALA A 239 -11.38 -3.67 -15.72
C ALA A 239 -10.99 -4.89 -14.85
N GLY A 240 -9.86 -5.52 -15.17
CA GLY A 240 -9.33 -6.62 -14.39
C GLY A 240 -8.96 -6.21 -12.96
N SER A 241 -8.42 -5.00 -12.78
CA SER A 241 -8.11 -4.46 -11.44
C SER A 241 -9.37 -4.33 -10.59
N LEU A 242 -10.45 -3.79 -11.15
CA LEU A 242 -11.72 -3.60 -10.43
C LEU A 242 -12.36 -4.95 -10.06
N VAL A 243 -12.39 -5.91 -10.99
CA VAL A 243 -12.91 -7.26 -10.73
C VAL A 243 -12.11 -7.94 -9.61
N LEU A 244 -10.77 -7.93 -9.72
CA LEU A 244 -9.92 -8.58 -8.72
C LEU A 244 -10.00 -7.89 -7.37
N THR A 245 -10.06 -6.55 -7.32
CA THR A 245 -10.24 -5.80 -6.08
C THR A 245 -11.53 -6.20 -5.38
N ASN A 246 -12.67 -6.23 -6.09
CA ASN A 246 -13.94 -6.63 -5.49
C ASN A 246 -13.93 -8.09 -5.01
N TRP A 247 -13.32 -8.98 -5.78
CA TRP A 247 -13.15 -10.37 -5.37
C TRP A 247 -12.31 -10.49 -4.09
N LEU A 248 -11.23 -9.72 -3.95
CA LEU A 248 -10.40 -9.70 -2.74
C LEU A 248 -11.15 -9.10 -1.53
N ILE A 249 -11.98 -8.08 -1.74
CA ILE A 249 -12.87 -7.53 -0.70
C ILE A 249 -13.82 -8.60 -0.17
N GLU A 250 -14.44 -9.38 -1.04
CA GLU A 250 -15.29 -10.53 -0.63
C GLU A 250 -14.51 -11.59 0.15
N LYS A 251 -13.24 -11.73 -0.16
CA LYS A 251 -12.32 -12.64 0.53
C LYS A 251 -11.75 -12.08 1.84
N GLY A 252 -12.01 -10.81 2.17
CA GLY A 252 -11.64 -10.19 3.43
C GLY A 252 -10.57 -9.12 3.37
N ALA A 253 -10.22 -8.62 2.18
CA ALA A 253 -9.38 -7.43 2.07
C ALA A 253 -10.11 -6.22 2.69
N LYS A 254 -9.40 -5.43 3.50
CA LYS A 254 -9.92 -4.29 4.25
C LYS A 254 -9.41 -2.96 3.70
N ILE A 255 -8.16 -2.90 3.31
CA ILE A 255 -7.50 -1.69 2.79
C ILE A 255 -7.15 -1.93 1.32
N ILE A 256 -7.66 -1.08 0.46
CA ILE A 256 -7.50 -1.18 -1.00
C ILE A 256 -6.64 -0.04 -1.50
N ARG A 257 -5.42 -0.37 -1.93
CA ARG A 257 -4.48 0.57 -2.56
C ARG A 257 -4.69 0.59 -4.08
N THR A 258 -5.02 1.76 -4.63
CA THR A 258 -5.37 1.89 -6.05
C THR A 258 -4.84 3.17 -6.69
N HIS A 259 -4.57 3.11 -8.01
CA HIS A 259 -4.31 4.28 -8.84
C HIS A 259 -5.60 4.94 -9.36
N ASP A 260 -6.69 4.17 -9.40
CA ASP A 260 -7.97 4.51 -10.04
C ASP A 260 -9.05 4.68 -8.98
N VAL A 261 -8.92 5.75 -8.16
CA VAL A 261 -9.76 5.95 -6.96
C VAL A 261 -11.23 6.09 -7.30
N LYS A 262 -11.57 6.85 -8.35
CA LYS A 262 -12.94 7.05 -8.83
C LYS A 262 -13.62 5.73 -9.18
N GLU A 263 -13.02 4.97 -10.07
CA GLU A 263 -13.56 3.71 -10.56
C GLU A 263 -13.63 2.67 -9.46
N THR A 264 -12.63 2.65 -8.58
CA THR A 264 -12.59 1.74 -7.43
C THR A 264 -13.69 2.09 -6.42
N ARG A 265 -13.91 3.40 -6.12
CA ARG A 265 -15.00 3.84 -5.23
C ARG A 265 -16.35 3.42 -5.79
N TYR A 266 -16.60 3.62 -7.09
CA TYR A 266 -17.85 3.19 -7.72
C TYR A 266 -18.06 1.68 -7.64
N ALA A 267 -17.02 0.89 -7.88
CA ALA A 267 -17.08 -0.56 -7.78
C ALA A 267 -17.39 -1.02 -6.34
N ILE A 268 -16.75 -0.43 -5.32
CA ILE A 268 -17.04 -0.69 -3.90
C ILE A 268 -18.49 -0.32 -3.56
N ASN A 269 -18.99 0.81 -4.03
CA ASN A 269 -20.38 1.24 -3.77
C ASN A 269 -21.41 0.27 -4.37
N VAL A 270 -21.13 -0.28 -5.57
CA VAL A 270 -21.98 -1.33 -6.17
C VAL A 270 -21.97 -2.58 -5.31
N MET A 271 -20.79 -3.07 -4.89
CA MET A 271 -20.67 -4.25 -4.03
C MET A 271 -21.40 -4.09 -2.71
N ASN A 272 -21.24 -2.93 -2.05
CA ASN A 272 -21.93 -2.64 -0.78
C ASN A 272 -23.45 -2.63 -0.92
N LYS A 273 -23.98 -2.21 -2.07
CA LYS A 273 -25.43 -2.28 -2.35
C LYS A 273 -25.89 -3.72 -2.59
N LEU A 274 -25.12 -4.50 -3.37
CA LEU A 274 -25.45 -5.90 -3.65
C LEU A 274 -25.47 -6.75 -2.39
N LYS A 275 -24.59 -6.50 -1.42
CA LYS A 275 -24.56 -7.20 -0.11
C LYS A 275 -25.80 -6.95 0.76
N LYS A 276 -26.56 -5.89 0.46
CA LYS A 276 -27.78 -5.52 1.20
C LYS A 276 -29.08 -6.03 0.55
N LEU A 277 -28.96 -6.70 -0.62
CA LEU A 277 -30.06 -7.38 -1.30
C LEU A 277 -30.23 -8.80 -0.80
#